data_cca16d18e6785a985efd2804ec3236b7
#
_entry.id   cca16d18e6785a985efd2804ec3236b7
#
_cell.length_a   1.000
_cell.length_b   1.000
_cell.length_c   1.000
_cell.angle_alpha   90.00
_cell.angle_beta   90.00
_cell.angle_gamma   90.00
#
_symmetry.space_group_name_H-M   'P 1'
#
loop_
_entity.id
_entity.type
_entity.pdbx_description
1 polymer ?
#
loop_
_entity_poly.entity_id
_entity_poly.type
_entity_poly.pdbx_seq_one_letter_code
_entity_poly.pdbx_strand_id
1 'polypeptide(L)'
;MGHRLHVAKTYTVEYALPDNFNYEVTEFHDLLKSLDVDYTGESWDDDFDVYKEEWQKGINKLKNLANLEAEEKQEIESALFKMNEPLPEIVEFMELLLNEADPKHEYLVLRFF
;
A
#
# COMPACT_ATOMS: atom_id res chain seq x y z
N MET A 1 13.27 16.10 -7.06
CA MET A 1 12.74 15.36 -5.97
C MET A 1 11.41 14.77 -6.32
N GLY A 2 11.21 13.54 -6.22
CA GLY A 2 10.01 12.86 -6.61
C GLY A 2 9.06 12.64 -5.44
N HIS A 3 7.86 12.19 -5.76
CA HIS A 3 6.90 11.75 -4.77
C HIS A 3 7.15 10.28 -4.50
N ARG A 4 7.86 9.97 -3.43
CA ARG A 4 8.18 8.62 -3.03
C ARG A 4 7.35 8.24 -1.81
N LEU A 5 6.88 7.00 -1.77
CA LEU A 5 6.12 6.52 -0.64
C LEU A 5 7.03 6.28 0.56
N HIS A 6 6.61 6.75 1.71
CA HIS A 6 7.32 6.56 2.97
C HIS A 6 6.35 6.07 4.04
N VAL A 7 6.88 5.41 5.04
CA VAL A 7 6.13 5.06 6.24
C VAL A 7 6.86 5.60 7.46
N ALA A 8 6.13 6.25 8.35
CA ALA A 8 6.71 6.79 9.57
C ALA A 8 7.09 5.64 10.51
N LYS A 9 8.31 5.67 11.03
CA LYS A 9 8.87 4.59 11.85
C LYS A 9 8.77 4.85 13.35
N THR A 10 8.81 6.11 13.77
CA THR A 10 8.87 6.49 15.18
C THR A 10 8.16 7.82 15.43
N TYR A 11 8.03 8.20 16.70
CA TYR A 11 7.49 9.50 17.09
C TYR A 11 8.35 10.67 16.60
N THR A 12 9.65 10.49 16.52
CA THR A 12 10.56 11.43 15.89
C THR A 12 10.63 11.07 14.41
N VAL A 13 9.68 11.44 13.70
CA VAL A 13 9.40 11.16 12.31
C VAL A 13 10.62 10.68 11.49
N GLU A 14 10.87 9.39 11.53
CA GLU A 14 11.82 8.73 10.65
C GLU A 14 11.02 7.97 9.59
N TYR A 15 11.48 8.02 8.35
CA TYR A 15 10.78 7.37 7.25
C TYR A 15 11.62 6.27 6.63
N ALA A 16 10.99 5.13 6.39
CA ALA A 16 11.56 4.09 5.55
C ALA A 16 11.28 4.45 4.09
N LEU A 17 12.25 4.22 3.22
CA LEU A 17 12.14 4.57 1.81
C LEU A 17 12.30 3.32 0.94
N PRO A 18 11.21 2.73 0.47
CA PRO A 18 11.30 1.68 -0.54
C PRO A 18 11.60 2.32 -1.90
N ASP A 19 12.20 1.57 -2.80
CA ASP A 19 12.50 2.05 -4.15
C ASP A 19 11.30 1.94 -5.08
N ASN A 20 10.11 1.67 -4.54
CA ASN A 20 8.92 1.37 -5.33
C ASN A 20 7.79 2.33 -5.05
N PHE A 21 6.77 2.30 -5.91
CA PHE A 21 5.60 3.16 -5.84
C PHE A 21 5.92 4.64 -6.05
N ASN A 22 7.11 4.94 -6.59
CA ASN A 22 7.51 6.32 -6.85
C ASN A 22 6.62 6.93 -7.92
N TYR A 23 6.05 8.10 -7.64
CA TYR A 23 5.15 8.81 -8.56
C TYR A 23 3.83 8.08 -8.84
N GLU A 24 3.51 7.04 -8.08
CA GLU A 24 2.32 6.21 -8.30
C GLU A 24 1.24 6.44 -7.25
N VAL A 25 1.01 7.70 -6.86
CA VAL A 25 0.02 8.03 -5.81
C VAL A 25 -1.36 7.50 -6.17
N THR A 26 -1.88 7.89 -7.35
CA THR A 26 -3.22 7.48 -7.78
C THR A 26 -3.30 5.97 -7.99
N GLU A 27 -2.30 5.39 -8.62
CA GLU A 27 -2.25 3.95 -8.89
C GLU A 27 -2.25 3.16 -7.60
N PHE A 28 -1.50 3.63 -6.59
CA PHE A 28 -1.44 2.98 -5.30
C PHE A 28 -2.78 3.07 -4.56
N HIS A 29 -3.43 4.22 -4.58
CA HIS A 29 -4.78 4.36 -4.01
C HIS A 29 -5.78 3.44 -4.71
N ASP A 30 -5.72 3.34 -6.03
CA ASP A 30 -6.58 2.46 -6.79
C ASP A 30 -6.37 1.00 -6.38
N LEU A 31 -5.12 0.60 -6.15
CA LEU A 31 -4.83 -0.75 -5.68
C LEU A 31 -5.46 -1.00 -4.31
N LEU A 32 -5.29 -0.07 -3.37
CA LEU A 32 -5.88 -0.21 -2.03
C LEU A 32 -7.41 -0.30 -2.10
N LYS A 33 -8.04 0.48 -2.96
CA LYS A 33 -9.49 0.41 -3.15
C LYS A 33 -9.93 -0.94 -3.71
N SER A 34 -9.19 -1.47 -4.68
CA SER A 34 -9.51 -2.77 -5.26
C SER A 34 -9.37 -3.90 -4.24
N LEU A 35 -8.48 -3.74 -3.26
CA LEU A 35 -8.27 -4.70 -2.18
C LEU A 35 -9.26 -4.50 -1.03
N ASP A 36 -10.13 -3.49 -1.12
CA ASP A 36 -11.08 -3.15 -0.06
C ASP A 36 -10.36 -2.82 1.26
N VAL A 37 -9.25 -2.11 1.14
CA VAL A 37 -8.47 -1.65 2.29
C VAL A 37 -8.90 -0.23 2.61
N ASP A 38 -9.42 -0.03 3.82
CA ASP A 38 -9.82 1.30 4.28
C ASP A 38 -8.60 2.14 4.61
N TYR A 39 -8.65 3.40 4.22
CA TYR A 39 -7.62 4.37 4.56
C TYR A 39 -8.23 5.76 4.69
N THR A 40 -7.52 6.66 5.37
CA THR A 40 -7.94 8.06 5.49
C THR A 40 -7.52 8.83 4.24
N GLY A 41 -8.22 9.93 3.96
CA GLY A 41 -7.86 10.81 2.86
C GLY A 41 -8.53 10.46 1.55
N GLU A 42 -8.20 11.24 0.54
CA GLU A 42 -8.77 11.09 -0.79
C GLU A 42 -7.81 10.32 -1.72
N SER A 43 -8.34 9.86 -2.84
CA SER A 43 -7.56 9.02 -3.77
C SER A 43 -6.37 9.72 -4.44
N TRP A 44 -6.22 11.01 -4.21
CA TRP A 44 -5.10 11.80 -4.74
C TRP A 44 -4.20 12.35 -3.64
N ASP A 45 -4.47 12.01 -2.37
CA ASP A 45 -3.69 12.52 -1.25
C ASP A 45 -2.30 11.91 -1.20
N ASP A 46 -1.31 12.74 -0.95
CA ASP A 46 0.07 12.31 -0.72
C ASP A 46 0.27 11.79 0.70
N ASP A 47 -0.65 12.11 1.60
CA ASP A 47 -0.60 11.75 3.01
C ASP A 47 -1.85 10.98 3.38
N PHE A 48 -1.69 9.77 3.89
CA PHE A 48 -2.82 8.98 4.33
C PHE A 48 -2.38 7.91 5.34
N ASP A 49 -3.33 7.41 6.10
CA ASP A 49 -3.07 6.41 7.12
C ASP A 49 -3.90 5.16 6.83
N VAL A 50 -3.31 4.00 7.08
CA VAL A 50 -3.97 2.71 6.88
C VAL A 50 -3.80 1.89 8.14
N TYR A 51 -4.88 1.32 8.68
CA TYR A 51 -4.76 0.40 9.81
C TYR A 51 -3.94 -0.82 9.41
N LYS A 52 -3.05 -1.25 10.29
CA LYS A 52 -2.20 -2.42 10.02
C LYS A 52 -3.01 -3.67 9.71
N GLU A 53 -4.15 -3.82 10.39
CA GLU A 53 -5.06 -4.93 10.15
C GLU A 53 -5.61 -4.91 8.73
N GLU A 54 -6.00 -3.74 8.23
CA GLU A 54 -6.48 -3.57 6.86
C GLU A 54 -5.36 -3.82 5.85
N TRP A 55 -4.17 -3.33 6.14
CA TRP A 55 -3.00 -3.52 5.29
C TRP A 55 -2.66 -5.00 5.15
N GLN A 56 -2.66 -5.73 6.27
CA GLN A 56 -2.41 -7.17 6.26
C GLN A 56 -3.49 -7.92 5.47
N LYS A 57 -4.74 -7.49 5.59
CA LYS A 57 -5.83 -8.08 4.81
C LYS A 57 -5.56 -7.91 3.32
N GLY A 58 -5.10 -6.73 2.90
CA GLY A 58 -4.73 -6.47 1.52
C GLY A 58 -3.61 -7.37 1.04
N ILE A 59 -2.56 -7.52 1.83
CA ILE A 59 -1.44 -8.43 1.52
C ILE A 59 -1.96 -9.86 1.33
N ASN A 60 -2.83 -10.31 2.23
CA ASN A 60 -3.38 -11.66 2.17
C ASN A 60 -4.20 -11.89 0.90
N LYS A 61 -4.98 -10.89 0.48
CA LYS A 61 -5.72 -10.97 -0.78
C LYS A 61 -4.80 -11.11 -1.99
N LEU A 62 -3.71 -10.34 -2.01
CA LEU A 62 -2.75 -10.43 -3.09
C LEU A 62 -2.08 -11.81 -3.14
N LYS A 63 -1.76 -12.38 -1.98
CA LYS A 63 -1.16 -13.71 -1.91
C LYS A 63 -2.13 -14.82 -2.33
N ASN A 64 -3.43 -14.61 -2.19
CA ASN A 64 -4.47 -15.59 -2.51
C ASN A 64 -5.30 -15.16 -3.71
N LEU A 65 -4.75 -14.35 -4.58
CA LEU A 65 -5.48 -13.76 -5.70
C LEU A 65 -6.19 -14.80 -6.57
N ALA A 66 -5.56 -15.93 -6.81
CA ALA A 66 -6.13 -17.00 -7.64
C ALA A 66 -7.40 -17.62 -7.03
N ASN A 67 -7.59 -17.48 -5.72
CA ASN A 67 -8.73 -18.08 -5.00
C ASN A 67 -9.88 -17.10 -4.77
N LEU A 68 -9.75 -15.85 -5.23
CA LEU A 68 -10.80 -14.85 -5.08
C LEU A 68 -11.88 -15.01 -6.13
N GLU A 69 -13.05 -14.44 -5.87
CA GLU A 69 -14.13 -14.44 -6.84
C GLU A 69 -13.73 -13.67 -8.10
N ALA A 70 -14.33 -14.05 -9.24
CA ALA A 70 -13.92 -13.52 -10.53
C ALA A 70 -13.99 -11.98 -10.61
N GLU A 71 -15.05 -11.38 -10.07
CA GLU A 71 -15.20 -9.93 -10.10
C GLU A 71 -14.13 -9.22 -9.27
N GLU A 72 -13.91 -9.70 -8.05
CA GLU A 72 -12.90 -9.13 -7.16
C GLU A 72 -11.51 -9.29 -7.73
N LYS A 73 -11.21 -10.49 -8.24
CA LYS A 73 -9.93 -10.77 -8.89
C LYS A 73 -9.69 -9.84 -10.07
N GLN A 74 -10.70 -9.62 -10.88
CA GLN A 74 -10.58 -8.76 -12.07
C GLN A 74 -10.30 -7.31 -11.68
N GLU A 75 -10.97 -6.80 -10.65
CA GLU A 75 -10.73 -5.44 -10.17
C GLU A 75 -9.30 -5.27 -9.68
N ILE A 76 -8.81 -6.24 -8.91
CA ILE A 76 -7.44 -6.21 -8.39
C ILE A 76 -6.44 -6.29 -9.54
N GLU A 77 -6.65 -7.20 -10.49
CA GLU A 77 -5.76 -7.34 -11.64
C GLU A 77 -5.72 -6.06 -12.49
N SER A 78 -6.87 -5.38 -12.64
CA SER A 78 -6.91 -4.11 -13.35
C SER A 78 -6.08 -3.04 -12.65
N ALA A 79 -6.13 -2.99 -11.31
CA ALA A 79 -5.33 -2.04 -10.54
C ALA A 79 -3.85 -2.39 -10.63
N LEU A 80 -3.50 -3.67 -10.53
CA LEU A 80 -2.12 -4.15 -10.65
C LEU A 80 -1.52 -3.81 -12.00
N PHE A 81 -2.31 -3.88 -13.05
CA PHE A 81 -1.85 -3.58 -14.41
C PHE A 81 -1.32 -2.14 -14.54
N LYS A 82 -1.87 -1.23 -13.74
CA LYS A 82 -1.44 0.18 -13.75
C LYS A 82 -0.16 0.43 -12.96
N MET A 83 0.24 -0.53 -12.13
CA MET A 83 1.48 -0.43 -11.36
C MET A 83 2.66 -0.86 -12.23
N ASN A 84 3.82 -0.31 -11.95
CA ASN A 84 5.03 -0.63 -12.73
C ASN A 84 5.81 -1.82 -12.17
N GLU A 85 5.37 -2.38 -11.07
CA GLU A 85 6.05 -3.48 -10.40
C GLU A 85 5.26 -4.78 -10.56
N PRO A 86 5.93 -5.93 -10.70
CA PRO A 86 5.24 -7.22 -10.72
C PRO A 86 4.64 -7.57 -9.36
N LEU A 87 3.61 -8.40 -9.37
CA LEU A 87 2.88 -8.77 -8.15
C LEU A 87 3.78 -9.23 -6.99
N PRO A 88 4.76 -10.13 -7.20
CA PRO A 88 5.61 -10.55 -6.07
C PRO A 88 6.36 -9.41 -5.42
N GLU A 89 6.81 -8.44 -6.19
CA GLU A 89 7.51 -7.27 -5.65
C GLU A 89 6.55 -6.35 -4.89
N ILE A 90 5.33 -6.18 -5.37
CA ILE A 90 4.32 -5.38 -4.68
C ILE A 90 4.03 -5.96 -3.30
N VAL A 91 3.84 -7.28 -3.22
CA VAL A 91 3.63 -7.98 -1.94
C VAL A 91 4.82 -7.77 -1.02
N GLU A 92 6.03 -7.95 -1.54
CA GLU A 92 7.26 -7.78 -0.76
C GLU A 92 7.37 -6.37 -0.19
N PHE A 93 7.05 -5.34 -0.99
CA PHE A 93 7.14 -3.95 -0.54
C PHE A 93 6.06 -3.61 0.46
N MET A 94 4.86 -4.14 0.30
CA MET A 94 3.80 -3.95 1.28
C MET A 94 4.18 -4.59 2.62
N GLU A 95 4.79 -5.76 2.58
CA GLU A 95 5.29 -6.41 3.79
C GLU A 95 6.43 -5.63 4.43
N LEU A 96 7.33 -5.08 3.62
CA LEU A 96 8.42 -4.24 4.10
C LEU A 96 7.87 -3.01 4.82
N LEU A 97 6.91 -2.32 4.24
CA LEU A 97 6.32 -1.13 4.86
C LEU A 97 5.64 -1.47 6.18
N LEU A 98 4.96 -2.61 6.24
CA LEU A 98 4.33 -3.06 7.48
C LEU A 98 5.38 -3.32 8.57
N ASN A 99 6.49 -3.95 8.21
CA ASN A 99 7.57 -4.24 9.15
C ASN A 99 8.32 -3.00 9.61
N GLU A 100 8.41 -1.98 8.76
CA GLU A 100 9.11 -0.73 9.09
C GLU A 100 8.24 0.26 9.85
N ALA A 101 6.92 0.05 9.88
CA ALA A 101 6.01 0.93 10.60
C ALA A 101 6.26 0.87 12.11
N ASP A 102 5.94 1.97 12.79
CA ASP A 102 6.11 2.06 14.24
C ASP A 102 5.29 0.97 14.93
N PRO A 103 5.91 0.06 15.69
CA PRO A 103 5.20 -1.03 16.36
C PRO A 103 4.21 -0.56 17.41
N LYS A 104 4.30 0.67 17.85
CA LYS A 104 3.42 1.24 18.87
C LYS A 104 2.12 1.76 18.31
N HIS A 105 2.02 1.92 16.98
CA HIS A 105 0.82 2.42 16.33
C HIS A 105 0.02 1.27 15.70
N GLU A 106 -1.29 1.43 15.68
CA GLU A 106 -2.19 0.45 15.06
C GLU A 106 -2.32 0.68 13.55
N TYR A 107 -1.72 1.74 13.02
CA TYR A 107 -1.83 2.11 11.62
C TYR A 107 -0.48 2.50 11.04
N LEU A 108 -0.38 2.40 9.72
CA LEU A 108 0.76 2.90 8.98
C LEU A 108 0.52 4.36 8.62
N VAL A 109 1.50 5.20 8.85
CA VAL A 109 1.47 6.60 8.46
C VAL A 109 2.26 6.71 7.16
N LEU A 110 1.55 6.84 6.05
CA LEU A 110 2.13 6.80 4.72
C LEU A 110 2.22 8.20 4.12
N ARG A 111 3.36 8.52 3.55
CA ARG A 111 3.61 9.83 2.97
C ARG A 111 4.38 9.69 1.67
N PHE A 112 3.89 10.34 0.62
CA PHE A 112 4.62 10.50 -0.64
C PHE A 112 5.28 11.88 -0.63
N PHE A 113 6.59 11.92 -0.78
CA PHE A 113 7.29 13.21 -0.91
C PHE A 113 8.66 13.06 -1.54
#